data_968ed0dd8c233188a39fa76077cf0799
#
_entry.id   968ed0dd8c233188a39fa76077cf0799
#
_cell.length_a   1.000
_cell.length_b   1.000
_cell.length_c   1.000
_cell.angle_alpha   90.00
_cell.angle_beta   90.00
_cell.angle_gamma   90.00
#
_symmetry.space_group_name_H-M   'P 1'
#
loop_
_entity.id
_entity.type
_entity.pdbx_description
1 polymer ?
#
loop_
_entity_poly.entity_id
_entity_poly.type
_entity_poly.pdbx_seq_one_letter_code
_entity_poly.pdbx_strand_id
1 'polypeptide(L)'
;MERMTIADRTDRADAFALVRTQSGAMPTSMRAIADAVLDDPGTAATTSAAELADRAGVSPATVSRFAQHLGFANFAALQRSMTRAVERGIHERRETEIHAGVSVDDDVTTVIAKVTEDVRAVMSDTRATLDPFTLEAAAVRISEARRVVLYGVGASGIVARDLHLKLERIGIASSIADDPHNALTLASVLGPKDVLVITSHSGTTVEALEVATEAKMQEATVVAITGHATSPLTHHTDHVLLGVAGAESDLRPAAMGSRMSQLAIVDALFIVVAQRTDERSRPLLARSRHAVRTHHRS
;
A
#
# COMPACT_ATOMS: atom_id res chain seq x y z
N MET A 1 40.25 8.10 -30.92
CA MET A 1 38.84 8.59 -30.95
C MET A 1 38.12 7.64 -31.88
N GLU A 2 37.61 6.53 -31.32
CA GLU A 2 36.92 5.44 -32.03
C GLU A 2 35.56 5.96 -32.57
N ARG A 3 35.34 5.79 -33.85
CA ARG A 3 34.03 6.13 -34.49
C ARG A 3 33.00 5.10 -34.03
N MET A 4 32.11 5.53 -33.17
CA MET A 4 30.93 4.78 -32.73
C MET A 4 30.09 4.37 -33.94
N THR A 5 29.85 3.07 -34.10
CA THR A 5 29.08 2.52 -35.22
C THR A 5 27.61 2.92 -35.15
N ILE A 6 26.90 2.90 -36.28
CA ILE A 6 25.45 3.22 -36.33
C ILE A 6 24.66 2.32 -35.40
N ALA A 7 25.06 1.06 -35.22
CA ALA A 7 24.47 0.09 -34.29
C ALA A 7 24.59 0.54 -32.83
N ASP A 8 25.74 1.11 -32.42
CA ASP A 8 25.94 1.65 -31.06
C ASP A 8 25.10 2.89 -30.75
N ARG A 9 24.79 3.69 -31.77
CA ARG A 9 23.91 4.86 -31.65
C ARG A 9 22.44 4.47 -31.44
N THR A 10 21.99 3.44 -32.16
CA THR A 10 20.59 2.98 -32.11
C THR A 10 20.29 2.24 -30.81
N ASP A 11 21.29 1.55 -30.23
CA ASP A 11 21.11 0.84 -28.94
C ASP A 11 20.97 1.79 -27.73
N ARG A 12 21.38 3.06 -27.87
CA ARG A 12 21.21 4.14 -26.86
C ARG A 12 20.03 5.08 -27.13
N ALA A 13 19.43 5.01 -28.33
CA ALA A 13 18.30 5.89 -28.66
C ALA A 13 17.01 5.39 -27.99
N ASP A 14 16.21 6.33 -27.51
CA ASP A 14 14.87 6.06 -27.02
C ASP A 14 13.97 5.62 -28.19
N ALA A 15 13.52 4.35 -28.18
CA ALA A 15 12.68 3.79 -29.23
C ALA A 15 11.41 4.62 -29.46
N PHE A 16 10.74 5.08 -28.39
CA PHE A 16 9.52 5.89 -28.52
C PHE A 16 9.80 7.28 -29.11
N ALA A 17 10.95 7.88 -28.82
CA ALA A 17 11.36 9.14 -29.44
C ALA A 17 11.58 8.95 -30.93
N LEU A 18 12.22 7.85 -31.37
CA LEU A 18 12.38 7.52 -32.79
C LEU A 18 11.03 7.30 -33.48
N VAL A 19 10.12 6.55 -32.85
CA VAL A 19 8.76 6.33 -33.38
C VAL A 19 8.04 7.67 -33.55
N ARG A 20 8.01 8.53 -32.54
CA ARG A 20 7.35 9.86 -32.60
C ARG A 20 7.90 10.74 -33.73
N THR A 21 9.22 10.79 -33.85
CA THR A 21 9.86 11.71 -34.82
C THR A 21 9.73 11.22 -36.25
N GLN A 22 9.66 9.91 -36.50
CA GLN A 22 9.65 9.35 -37.85
C GLN A 22 8.25 8.94 -38.35
N SER A 23 7.24 8.78 -37.45
CA SER A 23 5.89 8.31 -37.80
C SER A 23 5.23 9.12 -38.92
N GLY A 24 5.45 10.43 -38.95
CA GLY A 24 4.87 11.31 -39.97
C GLY A 24 5.32 11.01 -41.41
N ALA A 25 6.52 10.47 -41.61
CA ALA A 25 7.08 10.11 -42.90
C ALA A 25 6.89 8.62 -43.29
N MET A 26 6.26 7.83 -42.44
CA MET A 26 6.10 6.38 -42.64
C MET A 26 4.97 6.04 -43.63
N PRO A 27 5.06 4.93 -44.38
CA PRO A 27 3.94 4.33 -45.09
C PRO A 27 2.77 4.02 -44.16
N THR A 28 1.53 4.01 -44.66
CA THR A 28 0.30 3.81 -43.88
C THR A 28 0.36 2.58 -42.97
N SER A 29 0.85 1.43 -43.47
CA SER A 29 0.96 0.21 -42.66
C SER A 29 1.98 0.30 -41.52
N MET A 30 3.06 1.08 -41.67
CA MET A 30 4.04 1.30 -40.62
C MET A 30 3.55 2.37 -39.62
N ARG A 31 2.78 3.34 -40.10
CA ARG A 31 2.15 4.34 -39.23
C ARG A 31 1.15 3.69 -38.30
N ALA A 32 0.35 2.72 -38.75
CA ALA A 32 -0.56 1.96 -37.88
C ALA A 32 0.18 1.22 -36.75
N ILE A 33 1.40 0.72 -37.01
CA ILE A 33 2.25 0.14 -35.96
C ILE A 33 2.76 1.25 -35.02
N ALA A 34 3.20 2.38 -35.54
CA ALA A 34 3.67 3.49 -34.75
C ALA A 34 2.57 4.00 -33.79
N ASP A 35 1.34 4.15 -34.29
CA ASP A 35 0.17 4.55 -33.50
C ASP A 35 -0.10 3.53 -32.39
N ALA A 36 -0.15 2.21 -32.70
CA ALA A 36 -0.36 1.18 -31.72
C ALA A 36 0.76 1.11 -30.63
N VAL A 37 1.99 1.47 -30.98
CA VAL A 37 3.13 1.54 -30.04
C VAL A 37 3.03 2.78 -29.15
N LEU A 38 2.57 3.91 -29.67
CA LEU A 38 2.48 5.17 -28.93
C LEU A 38 1.24 5.26 -28.06
N ASP A 39 0.13 4.60 -28.46
CA ASP A 39 -1.11 4.55 -27.67
C ASP A 39 -0.94 3.77 -26.36
N ASP A 40 -0.14 2.69 -26.37
CA ASP A 40 0.10 1.89 -25.18
C ASP A 40 1.57 1.38 -25.16
N PRO A 41 2.51 2.25 -24.72
CA PRO A 41 3.93 1.94 -24.66
C PRO A 41 4.29 0.74 -23.78
N GLY A 42 3.56 0.56 -22.66
CA GLY A 42 3.80 -0.52 -21.70
C GLY A 42 3.53 -1.89 -22.32
N THR A 43 2.37 -2.06 -22.92
CA THR A 43 2.01 -3.28 -23.65
C THR A 43 2.89 -3.49 -24.88
N ALA A 44 3.19 -2.44 -25.66
CA ALA A 44 4.05 -2.55 -26.83
C ALA A 44 5.47 -3.06 -26.50
N ALA A 45 6.00 -2.72 -25.32
CA ALA A 45 7.31 -3.16 -24.85
C ALA A 45 7.35 -4.66 -24.48
N THR A 46 6.22 -5.29 -24.19
CA THR A 46 6.14 -6.70 -23.74
C THR A 46 5.49 -7.64 -24.76
N THR A 47 4.77 -7.09 -25.74
CA THR A 47 4.01 -7.82 -26.77
C THR A 47 4.92 -8.45 -27.83
N SER A 48 4.56 -9.64 -28.32
CA SER A 48 5.23 -10.29 -29.44
C SER A 48 5.00 -9.55 -30.77
N ALA A 49 5.87 -9.81 -31.77
CA ALA A 49 5.70 -9.23 -33.11
C ALA A 49 4.36 -9.63 -33.77
N ALA A 50 3.86 -10.85 -33.50
CA ALA A 50 2.58 -11.30 -34.01
C ALA A 50 1.40 -10.56 -33.40
N GLU A 51 1.38 -10.41 -32.08
CA GLU A 51 0.33 -9.67 -31.36
C GLU A 51 0.34 -8.17 -31.72
N LEU A 52 1.53 -7.57 -31.89
CA LEU A 52 1.62 -6.17 -32.33
C LEU A 52 1.11 -6.01 -33.78
N ALA A 53 1.39 -7.00 -34.65
CA ALA A 53 0.88 -7.04 -36.02
C ALA A 53 -0.66 -7.10 -36.04
N ASP A 54 -1.25 -7.97 -35.21
CA ASP A 54 -2.70 -8.11 -35.10
C ASP A 54 -3.35 -6.81 -34.57
N ARG A 55 -2.77 -6.19 -33.55
CA ARG A 55 -3.25 -4.88 -33.01
C ARG A 55 -3.21 -3.76 -34.07
N ALA A 56 -2.18 -3.73 -34.88
CA ALA A 56 -2.00 -2.74 -35.94
C ALA A 56 -2.71 -3.09 -37.26
N GLY A 57 -3.35 -4.25 -37.37
CA GLY A 57 -4.01 -4.73 -38.60
C GLY A 57 -3.03 -4.96 -39.74
N VAL A 58 -1.81 -5.45 -39.47
CA VAL A 58 -0.74 -5.65 -40.47
C VAL A 58 -0.14 -7.04 -40.36
N SER A 59 0.76 -7.40 -41.31
CA SER A 59 1.49 -8.67 -41.22
C SER A 59 2.69 -8.60 -40.25
N PRO A 60 3.12 -9.73 -39.63
CA PRO A 60 4.34 -9.79 -38.82
C PRO A 60 5.59 -9.36 -39.58
N ALA A 61 5.66 -9.61 -40.91
CA ALA A 61 6.72 -9.13 -41.76
C ALA A 61 6.78 -7.60 -41.84
N THR A 62 5.64 -6.91 -41.71
CA THR A 62 5.58 -5.44 -41.66
C THR A 62 6.15 -4.92 -40.35
N VAL A 63 5.90 -5.61 -39.22
CA VAL A 63 6.50 -5.26 -37.92
C VAL A 63 8.02 -5.42 -37.94
N SER A 64 8.56 -6.47 -38.61
CA SER A 64 10.00 -6.63 -38.78
C SER A 64 10.60 -5.48 -39.59
N ARG A 65 9.94 -5.11 -40.71
CA ARG A 65 10.37 -3.96 -41.53
C ARG A 65 10.26 -2.62 -40.81
N PHE A 66 9.26 -2.44 -39.97
CA PHE A 66 9.12 -1.27 -39.10
C PHE A 66 10.32 -1.11 -38.16
N ALA A 67 10.75 -2.20 -37.49
CA ALA A 67 11.93 -2.19 -36.64
C ALA A 67 13.21 -1.82 -37.43
N GLN A 68 13.37 -2.37 -38.62
CA GLN A 68 14.50 -2.05 -39.52
C GLN A 68 14.44 -0.60 -40.01
N HIS A 69 13.27 -0.08 -40.31
CA HIS A 69 13.07 1.32 -40.71
C HIS A 69 13.51 2.30 -39.61
N LEU A 70 13.29 1.95 -38.37
CA LEU A 70 13.74 2.70 -37.19
C LEU A 70 15.24 2.52 -36.88
N GLY A 71 15.96 1.68 -37.68
CA GLY A 71 17.39 1.42 -37.51
C GLY A 71 17.73 0.25 -36.59
N PHE A 72 16.75 -0.52 -36.12
CA PHE A 72 16.99 -1.71 -35.30
C PHE A 72 17.24 -2.95 -36.20
N ALA A 73 18.11 -3.85 -35.76
CA ALA A 73 18.43 -5.06 -36.50
C ALA A 73 17.20 -5.98 -36.73
N ASN A 74 16.29 -6.02 -35.77
CA ASN A 74 15.05 -6.80 -35.81
C ASN A 74 14.07 -6.29 -34.72
N PHE A 75 12.86 -6.86 -34.70
CA PHE A 75 11.84 -6.50 -33.72
C PHE A 75 12.29 -6.76 -32.26
N ALA A 76 13.03 -7.85 -32.01
CA ALA A 76 13.52 -8.10 -30.64
C ALA A 76 14.50 -7.03 -30.15
N ALA A 77 15.31 -6.42 -31.04
CA ALA A 77 16.17 -5.29 -30.69
C ALA A 77 15.34 -4.02 -30.38
N LEU A 78 14.31 -3.73 -31.20
CA LEU A 78 13.37 -2.65 -30.95
C LEU A 78 12.63 -2.86 -29.61
N GLN A 79 12.13 -4.06 -29.38
CA GLN A 79 11.41 -4.42 -28.14
C GLN A 79 12.28 -4.20 -26.90
N ARG A 80 13.53 -4.67 -26.89
CA ARG A 80 14.48 -4.40 -25.79
C ARG A 80 14.71 -2.89 -25.56
N SER A 81 14.75 -2.10 -26.63
CA SER A 81 14.88 -0.63 -26.50
C SER A 81 13.62 -0.01 -25.92
N MET A 82 12.41 -0.45 -26.32
CA MET A 82 11.14 -0.04 -25.73
C MET A 82 11.07 -0.42 -24.24
N THR A 83 11.43 -1.67 -23.88
CA THR A 83 11.46 -2.10 -22.48
C THR A 83 12.36 -1.23 -21.62
N ARG A 84 13.60 -0.99 -22.08
CA ARG A 84 14.52 -0.07 -21.38
C ARG A 84 14.00 1.36 -21.27
N ALA A 85 13.28 1.85 -22.27
CA ALA A 85 12.70 3.19 -22.23
C ALA A 85 11.52 3.28 -21.25
N VAL A 86 10.67 2.24 -21.19
CA VAL A 86 9.60 2.13 -20.17
C VAL A 86 10.19 2.05 -18.76
N GLU A 87 11.20 1.20 -18.55
CA GLU A 87 11.88 1.07 -17.25
C GLU A 87 12.54 2.39 -16.82
N ARG A 88 13.22 3.10 -17.74
CA ARG A 88 13.76 4.44 -17.44
C ARG A 88 12.66 5.44 -17.10
N GLY A 89 11.58 5.47 -17.87
CA GLY A 89 10.46 6.36 -17.58
C GLY A 89 9.77 6.06 -16.25
N ILE A 90 9.73 4.80 -15.83
CA ILE A 90 9.27 4.40 -14.51
C ILE A 90 10.28 4.88 -13.44
N HIS A 91 11.58 4.73 -13.69
CA HIS A 91 12.63 5.15 -12.75
C HIS A 91 12.65 6.68 -12.58
N GLU A 92 12.63 7.45 -13.69
CA GLU A 92 12.54 8.91 -13.67
C GLU A 92 11.26 9.42 -13.00
N ARG A 93 10.11 8.75 -13.21
CA ARG A 93 8.87 9.07 -12.47
C ARG A 93 9.01 8.79 -10.98
N ARG A 94 9.66 7.67 -10.58
CA ARG A 94 9.92 7.37 -9.18
C ARG A 94 10.84 8.40 -8.51
N GLU A 95 11.84 8.91 -9.22
CA GLU A 95 12.74 9.95 -8.69
C GLU A 95 12.02 11.29 -8.47
N THR A 96 11.01 11.62 -9.27
CA THR A 96 10.22 12.85 -9.12
C THR A 96 8.93 12.65 -8.32
N GLU A 97 8.56 11.39 -8.06
CA GLU A 97 7.35 11.03 -7.32
C GLU A 97 7.58 11.16 -5.82
N ILE A 98 6.77 11.98 -5.17
CA ILE A 98 6.77 12.16 -3.72
C ILE A 98 5.92 11.06 -3.06
N HIS A 99 4.71 10.80 -3.57
CA HIS A 99 3.77 9.79 -3.04
C HIS A 99 2.61 9.54 -4.00
N ALA A 100 2.24 8.27 -4.22
CA ALA A 100 1.03 7.86 -4.94
C ALA A 100 0.80 8.63 -6.28
N GLY A 101 1.86 8.72 -7.08
CA GLY A 101 1.84 9.45 -8.36
C GLY A 101 1.90 10.97 -8.23
N VAL A 102 2.01 11.54 -7.03
CA VAL A 102 2.22 12.97 -6.81
C VAL A 102 3.65 13.33 -7.14
N SER A 103 3.84 14.27 -8.09
CA SER A 103 5.12 14.79 -8.55
C SER A 103 5.41 16.17 -7.97
N VAL A 104 6.69 16.56 -7.97
CA VAL A 104 7.13 17.91 -7.56
C VAL A 104 6.54 19.03 -8.43
N ASP A 105 6.11 18.71 -9.66
CA ASP A 105 5.55 19.66 -10.61
C ASP A 105 4.01 19.77 -10.56
N ASP A 106 3.35 18.92 -9.72
CA ASP A 106 1.90 18.95 -9.60
C ASP A 106 1.42 20.24 -8.92
N ASP A 107 0.38 20.84 -9.44
CA ASP A 107 -0.32 21.92 -8.77
C ASP A 107 -1.13 21.40 -7.56
N VAL A 108 -1.53 22.30 -6.67
CA VAL A 108 -2.24 21.95 -5.43
C VAL A 108 -3.55 21.18 -5.69
N THR A 109 -4.27 21.52 -6.76
CA THR A 109 -5.53 20.85 -7.14
C THR A 109 -5.26 19.40 -7.54
N THR A 110 -4.22 19.17 -8.33
CA THR A 110 -3.77 17.83 -8.72
C THR A 110 -3.30 17.02 -7.53
N VAL A 111 -2.54 17.62 -6.60
CA VAL A 111 -2.11 16.95 -5.36
C VAL A 111 -3.32 16.50 -4.53
N ILE A 112 -4.32 17.38 -4.32
CA ILE A 112 -5.54 17.03 -3.57
C ILE A 112 -6.27 15.86 -4.25
N ALA A 113 -6.43 15.91 -5.57
CA ALA A 113 -7.11 14.85 -6.32
C ALA A 113 -6.40 13.51 -6.20
N LYS A 114 -5.08 13.47 -6.39
CA LYS A 114 -4.25 12.25 -6.31
C LYS A 114 -4.25 11.64 -4.90
N VAL A 115 -4.04 12.46 -3.87
CA VAL A 115 -4.06 12.00 -2.46
C VAL A 115 -5.44 11.45 -2.08
N THR A 116 -6.52 12.12 -2.49
CA THR A 116 -7.88 11.67 -2.20
C THR A 116 -8.21 10.37 -2.91
N GLU A 117 -7.77 10.21 -4.16
CA GLU A 117 -7.97 8.98 -4.93
C GLU A 117 -7.17 7.81 -4.35
N ASP A 118 -5.93 8.03 -3.92
CA ASP A 118 -5.12 7.01 -3.23
C ASP A 118 -5.82 6.52 -1.95
N VAL A 119 -6.30 7.44 -1.11
CA VAL A 119 -7.07 7.08 0.09
C VAL A 119 -8.31 6.28 -0.26
N ARG A 120 -9.04 6.65 -1.32
CA ARG A 120 -10.23 5.92 -1.78
C ARG A 120 -9.88 4.49 -2.22
N ALA A 121 -8.80 4.32 -2.97
CA ALA A 121 -8.31 3.01 -3.40
C ALA A 121 -7.90 2.16 -2.19
N VAL A 122 -7.12 2.71 -1.26
CA VAL A 122 -6.71 2.03 -0.02
C VAL A 122 -7.91 1.56 0.81
N MET A 123 -8.98 2.38 0.92
CA MET A 123 -10.19 1.98 1.63
C MET A 123 -10.93 0.82 0.92
N SER A 124 -11.02 0.88 -0.40
CA SER A 124 -11.63 -0.18 -1.21
C SER A 124 -10.90 -1.51 -1.06
N ASP A 125 -9.57 -1.47 -1.17
CA ASP A 125 -8.72 -2.65 -1.08
C ASP A 125 -8.68 -3.23 0.34
N THR A 126 -8.65 -2.37 1.36
CA THR A 126 -8.75 -2.79 2.77
C THR A 126 -10.08 -3.52 3.02
N ARG A 127 -11.19 -2.99 2.51
CA ARG A 127 -12.50 -3.67 2.59
C ARG A 127 -12.49 -5.05 1.92
N ALA A 128 -11.81 -5.18 0.78
CA ALA A 128 -11.75 -6.44 0.04
C ALA A 128 -10.85 -7.49 0.72
N THR A 129 -9.84 -7.03 1.48
CA THR A 129 -8.81 -7.89 2.10
C THR A 129 -9.14 -8.27 3.54
N LEU A 130 -9.87 -7.42 4.27
CA LEU A 130 -10.19 -7.65 5.68
C LEU A 130 -11.20 -8.78 5.83
N ASP A 131 -10.77 -9.90 6.45
CA ASP A 131 -11.63 -11.05 6.72
C ASP A 131 -12.59 -10.77 7.87
N PRO A 132 -13.92 -10.84 7.62
CA PRO A 132 -14.92 -10.55 8.65
C PRO A 132 -14.91 -11.55 9.80
N PHE A 133 -14.56 -12.81 9.57
CA PHE A 133 -14.51 -13.83 10.62
C PHE A 133 -13.34 -13.60 11.58
N THR A 134 -12.19 -13.25 11.05
CA THR A 134 -11.01 -12.88 11.87
C THR A 134 -11.26 -11.59 12.64
N LEU A 135 -11.90 -10.59 12.02
CA LEU A 135 -12.28 -9.35 12.71
C LEU A 135 -13.25 -9.62 13.87
N GLU A 136 -14.27 -10.44 13.64
CA GLU A 136 -15.23 -10.83 14.68
C GLU A 136 -14.54 -11.60 15.83
N ALA A 137 -13.67 -12.57 15.51
CA ALA A 137 -12.93 -13.33 16.52
C ALA A 137 -12.04 -12.42 17.39
N ALA A 138 -11.33 -11.46 16.78
CA ALA A 138 -10.56 -10.46 17.50
C ALA A 138 -11.45 -9.59 18.40
N ALA A 139 -12.61 -9.15 17.91
CA ALA A 139 -13.56 -8.35 18.67
C ALA A 139 -14.13 -9.12 19.87
N VAL A 140 -14.41 -10.42 19.75
CA VAL A 140 -14.81 -11.30 20.85
C VAL A 140 -13.75 -11.25 21.94
N ARG A 141 -12.50 -11.54 21.58
CA ARG A 141 -11.38 -11.56 22.55
C ARG A 141 -11.21 -10.22 23.26
N ILE A 142 -11.30 -9.11 22.53
CA ILE A 142 -11.21 -7.76 23.12
C ILE A 142 -12.39 -7.47 24.05
N SER A 143 -13.62 -7.86 23.68
CA SER A 143 -14.83 -7.61 24.47
C SER A 143 -14.85 -8.35 25.81
N GLU A 144 -14.21 -9.50 25.88
CA GLU A 144 -14.12 -10.39 27.05
C GLU A 144 -12.82 -10.21 27.84
N ALA A 145 -11.88 -9.41 27.34
CA ALA A 145 -10.58 -9.24 27.95
C ALA A 145 -10.68 -8.60 29.35
N ARG A 146 -9.87 -9.10 30.27
CA ARG A 146 -9.64 -8.46 31.57
C ARG A 146 -8.99 -7.06 31.36
N ARG A 147 -8.04 -6.98 30.44
CA ARG A 147 -7.42 -5.74 29.93
C ARG A 147 -6.89 -5.93 28.52
N VAL A 148 -6.73 -4.82 27.81
CA VAL A 148 -6.15 -4.77 26.47
C VAL A 148 -4.89 -3.91 26.53
N VAL A 149 -3.75 -4.42 26.12
CA VAL A 149 -2.53 -3.64 25.90
C VAL A 149 -2.40 -3.35 24.42
N LEU A 150 -2.05 -2.10 24.10
CA LEU A 150 -1.89 -1.65 22.72
C LEU A 150 -0.46 -1.13 22.50
N TYR A 151 0.13 -1.51 21.36
CA TYR A 151 1.47 -1.09 21.02
C TYR A 151 1.65 -0.92 19.50
N GLY A 152 2.49 0.03 19.12
CA GLY A 152 2.95 0.26 17.77
C GLY A 152 4.02 1.34 17.74
N VAL A 153 4.94 1.27 16.78
CA VAL A 153 6.06 2.20 16.64
C VAL A 153 5.72 3.28 15.59
N GLY A 154 6.06 4.53 15.86
CA GLY A 154 5.90 5.64 14.93
C GLY A 154 4.45 5.87 14.49
N ALA A 155 4.19 5.84 13.19
CA ALA A 155 2.83 6.01 12.64
C ALA A 155 1.85 4.93 13.13
N SER A 156 2.32 3.70 13.34
CA SER A 156 1.52 2.62 13.92
C SER A 156 1.14 2.87 15.39
N GLY A 157 1.97 3.60 16.14
CA GLY A 157 1.65 4.04 17.50
C GLY A 157 0.44 5.01 17.54
N ILE A 158 0.28 5.85 16.50
CA ILE A 158 -0.89 6.73 16.37
C ILE A 158 -2.18 5.87 16.23
N VAL A 159 -2.13 4.80 15.45
CA VAL A 159 -3.25 3.88 15.26
C VAL A 159 -3.59 3.12 16.54
N ALA A 160 -2.56 2.64 17.26
CA ALA A 160 -2.73 1.99 18.55
C ALA A 160 -3.38 2.95 19.58
N ARG A 161 -2.95 4.21 19.61
CA ARG A 161 -3.51 5.24 20.48
C ARG A 161 -4.97 5.56 20.14
N ASP A 162 -5.33 5.59 18.86
CA ASP A 162 -6.70 5.81 18.42
C ASP A 162 -7.64 4.70 18.94
N LEU A 163 -7.23 3.43 18.80
CA LEU A 163 -7.99 2.32 19.36
C LEU A 163 -8.10 2.37 20.87
N HIS A 164 -7.01 2.71 21.58
CA HIS A 164 -7.02 2.90 23.04
C HIS A 164 -8.09 3.91 23.48
N LEU A 165 -8.08 5.11 22.90
CA LEU A 165 -9.04 6.16 23.23
C LEU A 165 -10.50 5.73 22.96
N LYS A 166 -10.72 4.93 21.92
CA LYS A 166 -12.05 4.39 21.58
C LYS A 166 -12.50 3.33 22.60
N LEU A 167 -11.61 2.40 23.00
CA LEU A 167 -11.93 1.36 23.96
C LEU A 167 -12.24 1.93 25.35
N GLU A 168 -11.50 2.94 25.81
CA GLU A 168 -11.78 3.63 27.07
C GLU A 168 -13.21 4.23 27.11
N ARG A 169 -13.68 4.79 26.00
CA ARG A 169 -15.02 5.38 25.92
C ARG A 169 -16.16 4.38 26.10
N ILE A 170 -15.91 3.10 25.85
CA ILE A 170 -16.87 2.01 26.06
C ILE A 170 -16.58 1.19 27.33
N GLY A 171 -15.64 1.66 28.16
CA GLY A 171 -15.33 1.05 29.45
C GLY A 171 -14.54 -0.26 29.37
N ILE A 172 -13.80 -0.46 28.30
CA ILE A 172 -12.83 -1.55 28.20
C ILE A 172 -11.51 -1.08 28.80
N ALA A 173 -11.02 -1.78 29.81
CA ALA A 173 -9.74 -1.47 30.44
C ALA A 173 -8.61 -1.66 29.41
N SER A 174 -7.99 -0.58 29.02
CA SER A 174 -6.91 -0.60 28.05
C SER A 174 -5.72 0.25 28.49
N SER A 175 -4.53 -0.13 28.04
CA SER A 175 -3.28 0.59 28.28
C SER A 175 -2.51 0.70 26.97
N ILE A 176 -1.92 1.85 26.72
CA ILE A 176 -1.03 2.04 25.59
C ILE A 176 0.42 2.12 26.08
N ALA A 177 1.33 1.46 25.41
CA ALA A 177 2.76 1.59 25.63
C ALA A 177 3.33 2.67 24.70
N ASP A 178 4.02 3.64 25.27
CA ASP A 178 4.60 4.77 24.53
C ASP A 178 6.05 4.49 24.05
N ASP A 179 6.71 3.49 24.62
CA ASP A 179 8.07 3.07 24.26
C ASP A 179 8.26 1.55 24.37
N PRO A 180 9.32 0.99 23.74
CA PRO A 180 9.55 -0.47 23.73
C PRO A 180 9.74 -1.08 25.12
N HIS A 181 10.42 -0.39 26.04
CA HIS A 181 10.68 -0.90 27.38
C HIS A 181 9.38 -1.03 28.17
N ASN A 182 8.53 0.01 28.11
CA ASN A 182 7.21 -0.05 28.73
C ASN A 182 6.33 -1.10 28.07
N ALA A 183 6.42 -1.28 26.74
CA ALA A 183 5.67 -2.30 26.01
C ALA A 183 6.02 -3.71 26.48
N LEU A 184 7.31 -4.04 26.60
CA LEU A 184 7.79 -5.30 27.14
C LEU A 184 7.36 -5.51 28.61
N THR A 185 7.46 -4.47 29.44
CA THR A 185 7.00 -4.53 30.83
C THR A 185 5.49 -4.85 30.93
N LEU A 186 4.68 -4.20 30.09
CA LEU A 186 3.23 -4.47 30.04
C LEU A 186 2.95 -5.89 29.50
N ALA A 187 3.68 -6.32 28.45
CA ALA A 187 3.52 -7.64 27.87
C ALA A 187 3.87 -8.77 28.85
N SER A 188 4.96 -8.60 29.63
CA SER A 188 5.44 -9.61 30.61
C SER A 188 4.48 -9.92 31.78
N VAL A 189 3.50 -9.05 32.00
CA VAL A 189 2.49 -9.22 33.06
C VAL A 189 1.10 -9.51 32.52
N LEU A 190 0.98 -9.82 31.22
CA LEU A 190 -0.25 -10.33 30.61
C LEU A 190 -0.53 -11.79 31.06
N GLY A 191 -1.67 -12.30 30.71
CA GLY A 191 -2.06 -13.68 30.94
C GLY A 191 -3.19 -14.11 29.99
N PRO A 192 -3.72 -15.34 30.12
CA PRO A 192 -4.67 -15.95 29.18
C PRO A 192 -6.00 -15.18 28.99
N LYS A 193 -6.34 -14.29 29.92
CA LYS A 193 -7.53 -13.44 29.86
C LYS A 193 -7.25 -12.03 29.34
N ASP A 194 -6.02 -11.76 28.90
CA ASP A 194 -5.59 -10.45 28.42
C ASP A 194 -5.39 -10.49 26.89
N VAL A 195 -5.44 -9.33 26.28
CA VAL A 195 -5.22 -9.15 24.84
C VAL A 195 -4.12 -8.14 24.61
N LEU A 196 -3.17 -8.48 23.75
CA LEU A 196 -2.26 -7.52 23.11
C LEU A 196 -2.80 -7.19 21.72
N VAL A 197 -3.03 -5.92 21.43
CA VAL A 197 -3.24 -5.43 20.04
C VAL A 197 -1.96 -4.75 19.59
N ILE A 198 -1.33 -5.29 18.56
CA ILE A 198 -0.08 -4.77 18.04
C ILE A 198 -0.24 -4.29 16.61
N THR A 199 0.24 -3.07 16.33
CA THR A 199 0.15 -2.45 15.02
C THR A 199 1.54 -2.33 14.41
N SER A 200 1.77 -2.98 13.26
CA SER A 200 3.02 -2.89 12.51
C SER A 200 2.76 -3.17 11.04
N HIS A 201 2.89 -2.15 10.19
CA HIS A 201 2.60 -2.31 8.77
C HIS A 201 3.51 -3.37 8.11
N SER A 202 4.82 -3.27 8.27
CA SER A 202 5.77 -4.23 7.71
C SER A 202 5.75 -5.59 8.42
N GLY A 203 5.33 -5.64 9.69
CA GLY A 203 5.43 -6.83 10.53
C GLY A 203 6.86 -7.32 10.77
N THR A 204 7.86 -6.47 10.53
CA THR A 204 9.31 -6.78 10.70
C THR A 204 9.98 -5.89 11.74
N THR A 205 9.27 -4.95 12.36
CA THR A 205 9.80 -4.07 13.40
C THR A 205 10.22 -4.90 14.62
N VAL A 206 11.49 -4.81 15.00
CA VAL A 206 12.09 -5.68 16.04
C VAL A 206 11.34 -5.54 17.35
N GLU A 207 11.07 -4.33 17.80
CA GLU A 207 10.36 -4.04 19.05
C GLU A 207 8.94 -4.63 19.04
N ALA A 208 8.27 -4.61 17.88
CA ALA A 208 6.95 -5.23 17.74
C ALA A 208 7.01 -6.76 17.85
N LEU A 209 8.05 -7.38 17.29
CA LEU A 209 8.28 -8.82 17.38
C LEU A 209 8.58 -9.26 18.83
N GLU A 210 9.43 -8.53 19.53
CA GLU A 210 9.79 -8.82 20.93
C GLU A 210 8.56 -8.73 21.83
N VAL A 211 7.75 -7.69 21.70
CA VAL A 211 6.54 -7.49 22.50
C VAL A 211 5.48 -8.56 22.21
N ALA A 212 5.29 -8.94 20.94
CA ALA A 212 4.36 -10.00 20.56
C ALA A 212 4.83 -11.37 21.09
N THR A 213 6.14 -11.65 20.98
CA THR A 213 6.74 -12.87 21.51
C THR A 213 6.55 -12.97 23.02
N GLU A 214 6.85 -11.90 23.76
CA GLU A 214 6.65 -11.87 25.21
C GLU A 214 5.20 -12.12 25.61
N ALA A 215 4.24 -11.45 24.97
CA ALA A 215 2.82 -11.66 25.23
C ALA A 215 2.37 -13.10 24.96
N LYS A 216 2.90 -13.73 23.91
CA LYS A 216 2.64 -15.16 23.62
C LYS A 216 3.23 -16.09 24.66
N MET A 217 4.40 -15.80 25.19
CA MET A 217 5.00 -16.56 26.30
C MET A 217 4.14 -16.51 27.58
N GLN A 218 3.39 -15.42 27.77
CA GLN A 218 2.43 -15.25 28.86
C GLN A 218 1.02 -15.78 28.55
N GLU A 219 0.86 -16.51 27.44
CA GLU A 219 -0.41 -17.10 26.97
C GLU A 219 -1.50 -16.05 26.67
N ALA A 220 -1.15 -14.78 26.50
CA ALA A 220 -2.09 -13.74 26.12
C ALA A 220 -2.53 -13.91 24.66
N THR A 221 -3.75 -13.48 24.35
CA THR A 221 -4.20 -13.38 22.95
C THR A 221 -3.51 -12.21 22.27
N VAL A 222 -2.89 -12.47 21.11
CA VAL A 222 -2.24 -11.44 20.31
C VAL A 222 -3.01 -11.19 19.03
N VAL A 223 -3.46 -9.94 18.84
CA VAL A 223 -4.12 -9.46 17.62
C VAL A 223 -3.15 -8.53 16.88
N ALA A 224 -2.78 -8.85 15.66
CA ALA A 224 -1.94 -7.98 14.83
C ALA A 224 -2.77 -7.23 13.79
N ILE A 225 -2.49 -5.92 13.63
CA ILE A 225 -2.94 -5.12 12.49
C ILE A 225 -1.70 -4.86 11.62
N THR A 226 -1.63 -5.49 10.45
CA THR A 226 -0.43 -5.50 9.59
C THR A 226 -0.77 -5.42 8.11
N GLY A 227 0.20 -5.02 7.28
CA GLY A 227 0.07 -4.99 5.82
C GLY A 227 0.48 -6.31 5.14
N HIS A 228 1.05 -7.26 5.88
CA HIS A 228 1.66 -8.46 5.30
C HIS A 228 1.18 -9.73 6.00
N ALA A 229 0.49 -10.59 5.24
CA ALA A 229 -0.08 -11.84 5.77
C ALA A 229 0.98 -12.87 6.22
N THR A 230 2.20 -12.78 5.71
CA THR A 230 3.30 -13.72 5.97
C THR A 230 4.53 -13.04 6.56
N SER A 231 4.33 -11.99 7.33
CA SER A 231 5.43 -11.29 8.02
C SER A 231 5.91 -12.07 9.26
N PRO A 232 7.13 -11.81 9.78
CA PRO A 232 7.59 -12.39 11.02
C PRO A 232 6.62 -12.20 12.20
N LEU A 233 5.93 -11.04 12.26
CA LEU A 233 4.96 -10.75 13.32
C LEU A 233 3.80 -11.75 13.32
N THR A 234 3.35 -12.22 12.16
CA THR A 234 2.20 -13.14 12.07
C THR A 234 2.47 -14.52 12.67
N HIS A 235 3.73 -14.92 12.86
CA HIS A 235 4.09 -16.15 13.57
C HIS A 235 3.88 -16.07 15.09
N HIS A 236 3.70 -14.86 15.63
CA HIS A 236 3.49 -14.60 17.04
C HIS A 236 2.09 -14.05 17.36
N THR A 237 1.09 -14.31 16.47
CA THR A 237 -0.26 -13.76 16.60
C THR A 237 -1.32 -14.83 16.48
N ASP A 238 -2.46 -14.62 17.16
CA ASP A 238 -3.64 -15.49 17.08
C ASP A 238 -4.61 -14.98 16.00
N HIS A 239 -4.70 -13.66 15.81
CA HIS A 239 -5.56 -13.03 14.83
C HIS A 239 -4.80 -11.98 14.04
N VAL A 240 -4.84 -12.08 12.72
CA VAL A 240 -4.21 -11.11 11.79
C VAL A 240 -5.29 -10.33 11.06
N LEU A 241 -5.37 -9.03 11.35
CA LEU A 241 -6.22 -8.08 10.64
C LEU A 241 -5.39 -7.43 9.54
N LEU A 242 -5.67 -7.81 8.31
CA LEU A 242 -4.83 -7.44 7.17
C LEU A 242 -5.32 -6.14 6.53
N GLY A 243 -4.45 -5.15 6.47
CA GLY A 243 -4.65 -3.89 5.77
C GLY A 243 -3.76 -3.77 4.53
N VAL A 244 -4.03 -2.77 3.71
CA VAL A 244 -3.29 -2.50 2.47
C VAL A 244 -2.56 -1.17 2.57
N ALA A 245 -1.39 -1.04 1.94
CA ALA A 245 -0.60 0.19 2.00
C ALA A 245 -0.97 1.22 0.92
N GLY A 246 -1.59 0.78 -0.19
CA GLY A 246 -1.68 1.58 -1.40
C GLY A 246 -0.36 1.65 -2.18
N ALA A 247 -0.25 2.59 -3.10
CA ALA A 247 0.97 2.84 -3.85
C ALA A 247 1.98 3.59 -2.95
N GLU A 248 2.90 2.87 -2.32
CA GLU A 248 4.00 3.49 -1.57
C GLU A 248 5.15 3.86 -2.53
N SER A 249 5.59 5.12 -2.52
CA SER A 249 6.82 5.55 -3.18
C SER A 249 8.05 5.13 -2.39
N ASP A 250 9.23 5.09 -3.04
CA ASP A 250 10.50 4.76 -2.37
C ASP A 250 10.85 5.77 -1.25
N LEU A 251 10.37 7.01 -1.35
CA LEU A 251 10.56 8.05 -0.32
C LEU A 251 9.68 7.84 0.93
N ARG A 252 8.63 7.01 0.85
CA ARG A 252 7.70 6.68 1.95
C ARG A 252 7.36 7.86 2.87
N PRO A 253 6.74 8.93 2.36
CA PRO A 253 6.42 10.08 3.20
C PRO A 253 5.38 9.71 4.27
N ALA A 254 5.85 9.35 5.46
CA ALA A 254 5.06 9.21 6.69
C ALA A 254 3.91 8.18 6.70
N ALA A 255 4.05 7.04 6.00
CA ALA A 255 3.08 5.93 6.05
C ALA A 255 1.62 6.37 5.83
N MET A 256 1.35 7.11 4.76
CA MET A 256 0.04 7.71 4.51
C MET A 256 -1.05 6.66 4.25
N GLY A 257 -0.89 5.83 3.22
CA GLY A 257 -1.87 4.81 2.84
C GLY A 257 -2.02 3.73 3.90
N SER A 258 -0.91 3.16 4.38
CA SER A 258 -0.91 2.11 5.40
C SER A 258 -1.58 2.55 6.71
N ARG A 259 -1.36 3.80 7.14
CA ARG A 259 -2.03 4.35 8.33
C ARG A 259 -3.54 4.50 8.13
N MET A 260 -3.98 4.95 6.96
CA MET A 260 -5.41 5.08 6.65
C MET A 260 -6.12 3.73 6.67
N SER A 261 -5.50 2.70 6.07
CA SER A 261 -5.98 1.32 6.13
C SER A 261 -6.11 0.81 7.56
N GLN A 262 -5.05 0.96 8.37
CA GLN A 262 -5.05 0.54 9.77
C GLN A 262 -6.10 1.27 10.61
N LEU A 263 -6.32 2.57 10.39
CA LEU A 263 -7.39 3.33 11.05
C LEU A 263 -8.78 2.82 10.67
N ALA A 264 -9.01 2.46 9.39
CA ALA A 264 -10.28 1.87 8.97
C ALA A 264 -10.53 0.50 9.64
N ILE A 265 -9.50 -0.32 9.80
CA ILE A 265 -9.59 -1.60 10.53
C ILE A 265 -9.92 -1.34 12.00
N VAL A 266 -9.26 -0.36 12.63
CA VAL A 266 -9.53 0.05 14.02
C VAL A 266 -10.97 0.52 14.19
N ASP A 267 -11.50 1.32 13.25
CA ASP A 267 -12.88 1.77 13.30
C ASP A 267 -13.86 0.59 13.19
N ALA A 268 -13.64 -0.33 12.26
CA ALA A 268 -14.46 -1.52 12.11
C ALA A 268 -14.41 -2.40 13.36
N LEU A 269 -13.21 -2.67 13.88
CA LEU A 269 -12.99 -3.47 15.09
C LEU A 269 -13.69 -2.84 16.31
N PHE A 270 -13.52 -1.53 16.50
CA PHE A 270 -14.17 -0.80 17.61
C PHE A 270 -15.70 -0.90 17.52
N ILE A 271 -16.28 -0.71 16.34
CA ILE A 271 -17.74 -0.79 16.17
C ILE A 271 -18.25 -2.21 16.49
N VAL A 272 -17.57 -3.25 16.02
CA VAL A 272 -17.96 -4.64 16.34
C VAL A 272 -17.84 -4.92 17.85
N VAL A 273 -16.76 -4.46 18.50
CA VAL A 273 -16.61 -4.55 19.96
C VAL A 273 -17.74 -3.81 20.68
N ALA A 274 -18.08 -2.59 20.26
CA ALA A 274 -19.15 -1.80 20.85
C ALA A 274 -20.54 -2.45 20.67
N GLN A 275 -20.82 -3.08 19.53
CA GLN A 275 -22.03 -3.85 19.28
C GLN A 275 -22.15 -5.05 20.24
N ARG A 276 -21.06 -5.81 20.41
CA ARG A 276 -21.02 -6.96 21.31
C ARG A 276 -21.20 -6.61 22.79
N THR A 277 -20.87 -5.38 23.14
CA THR A 277 -20.97 -4.86 24.53
C THR A 277 -22.04 -3.78 24.66
N ASP A 278 -23.08 -3.76 23.79
CA ASP A 278 -24.03 -2.64 23.64
C ASP A 278 -24.67 -2.21 24.95
N GLU A 279 -25.14 -3.17 25.75
CA GLU A 279 -25.77 -2.87 27.05
C GLU A 279 -24.85 -2.05 28.00
N ARG A 280 -23.53 -2.33 27.96
CA ARG A 280 -22.50 -1.63 28.74
C ARG A 280 -22.01 -0.36 28.01
N SER A 281 -21.77 -0.46 26.72
CA SER A 281 -21.10 0.57 25.91
C SER A 281 -21.99 1.79 25.66
N ARG A 282 -23.27 1.58 25.37
CA ARG A 282 -24.22 2.66 25.02
C ARG A 282 -24.37 3.71 26.13
N PRO A 283 -24.59 3.34 27.41
CA PRO A 283 -24.63 4.33 28.51
C PRO A 283 -23.31 5.08 28.70
N LEU A 284 -22.15 4.38 28.49
CA LEU A 284 -20.83 4.97 28.66
C LEU A 284 -20.52 5.97 27.56
N LEU A 285 -20.87 5.66 26.31
CA LEU A 285 -20.75 6.59 25.19
C LEU A 285 -21.60 7.85 25.41
N ALA A 286 -22.84 7.69 25.90
CA ALA A 286 -23.70 8.83 26.23
C ALA A 286 -23.08 9.69 27.32
N ARG A 287 -22.57 9.08 28.41
CA ARG A 287 -21.92 9.81 29.53
C ARG A 287 -20.66 10.53 29.09
N SER A 288 -19.77 9.85 28.32
CA SER A 288 -18.53 10.46 27.83
C SER A 288 -18.83 11.65 26.92
N ARG A 289 -19.83 11.53 26.03
CA ARG A 289 -20.31 12.65 25.21
C ARG A 289 -20.84 13.82 26.03
N HIS A 290 -21.62 13.55 27.08
CA HIS A 290 -22.16 14.57 27.96
C HIS A 290 -21.04 15.32 28.69
N ALA A 291 -20.07 14.60 29.26
CA ALA A 291 -18.94 15.17 29.96
C ALA A 291 -18.13 16.16 29.09
N VAL A 292 -17.89 15.82 27.83
CA VAL A 292 -17.13 16.68 26.90
C VAL A 292 -17.94 17.88 26.41
N ARG A 293 -19.29 17.77 26.29
CA ARG A 293 -20.15 18.89 25.83
C ARG A 293 -20.09 20.11 26.71
N THR A 294 -19.78 19.96 28.00
CA THR A 294 -19.68 21.11 28.96
C THR A 294 -18.44 21.96 28.66
N HIS A 295 -17.45 21.47 27.94
CA HIS A 295 -16.24 22.21 27.50
C HIS A 295 -16.44 22.98 26.19
N HIS A 296 -17.55 22.76 25.48
CA HIS A 296 -17.90 23.48 24.24
C HIS A 296 -18.95 24.60 24.51
N ARG A 297 -18.84 25.31 25.61
CA ARG A 297 -19.62 26.55 25.81
C ARG A 297 -18.91 27.66 25.02
N SER A 298 -19.51 27.99 23.87
CA SER A 298 -19.28 29.28 23.20
C SER A 298 -19.68 30.44 24.05
#